data_548a8293cb38eac2baa2415bcd2aafa6
#
_entry.id   548a8293cb38eac2baa2415bcd2aafa6
#
_cell.length_a   1.000
_cell.length_b   1.000
_cell.length_c   1.000
_cell.angle_alpha   90.00
_cell.angle_beta   90.00
_cell.angle_gamma   90.00
#
_symmetry.space_group_name_H-M   'P 1'
#
loop_
_entity.id
_entity.type
_entity.pdbx_description
1 polymer ?
#
loop_
_entity_poly.entity_id
_entity_poly.type
_entity_poly.pdbx_seq_one_letter_code
_entity_poly.pdbx_strand_id
1 'polypeptide(L)'
;MGPFIVIAVVVAAGVIVGLLVANKNNKLFESGAAYRNRPADFYTQMHTFRTTVPNLELLLNALDGRTLAQQGITVIRDHADRLVFRDAMDRFTATLTALPEDPSLGEGISFYRFTVNRVKTKNGTIILSARMGINVALTAVEKAFLTLDFNAVAQRVYMTDWKTKTSFF
;
A
#
# COMPACT_ATOMS: atom_id res chain seq x y z
N MET A 1 -6.72 -10.35 -45.62
CA MET A 1 -7.38 -9.57 -44.57
C MET A 1 -6.79 -8.16 -44.58
N GLY A 2 -7.62 -7.14 -44.78
CA GLY A 2 -7.12 -5.78 -44.94
C GLY A 2 -6.61 -5.17 -43.63
N PRO A 3 -5.70 -4.18 -43.69
CA PRO A 3 -5.09 -3.57 -42.52
C PRO A 3 -6.11 -2.98 -41.53
N PHE A 4 -7.30 -2.60 -41.99
CA PHE A 4 -8.39 -2.10 -41.16
C PHE A 4 -8.96 -3.12 -40.17
N ILE A 5 -9.01 -4.41 -40.53
CA ILE A 5 -9.49 -5.49 -39.68
C ILE A 5 -8.50 -5.68 -38.51
N VAL A 6 -7.20 -5.65 -38.81
CA VAL A 6 -6.15 -5.79 -37.77
C VAL A 6 -6.22 -4.64 -36.77
N ILE A 7 -6.37 -3.40 -37.26
CA ILE A 7 -6.50 -2.22 -36.40
C ILE A 7 -7.76 -2.33 -35.52
N ALA A 8 -8.90 -2.70 -36.09
CA ALA A 8 -10.15 -2.85 -35.34
C ALA A 8 -10.04 -3.92 -34.23
N VAL A 9 -9.37 -5.04 -34.48
CA VAL A 9 -9.13 -6.11 -33.49
C VAL A 9 -8.22 -5.63 -32.37
N VAL A 10 -7.15 -4.90 -32.70
CA VAL A 10 -6.21 -4.36 -31.69
C VAL A 10 -6.90 -3.34 -30.80
N VAL A 11 -7.70 -2.43 -31.37
CA VAL A 11 -8.48 -1.44 -30.61
C VAL A 11 -9.51 -2.10 -29.72
N ALA A 12 -10.26 -3.09 -30.24
CA ALA A 12 -11.26 -3.83 -29.45
C ALA A 12 -10.58 -4.57 -28.28
N ALA A 13 -9.47 -5.24 -28.51
CA ALA A 13 -8.71 -5.91 -27.45
C ALA A 13 -8.21 -4.93 -26.39
N GLY A 14 -7.72 -3.76 -26.79
CA GLY A 14 -7.30 -2.69 -25.88
C GLY A 14 -8.44 -2.18 -24.99
N VAL A 15 -9.63 -1.98 -25.58
CA VAL A 15 -10.83 -1.57 -24.83
C VAL A 15 -11.26 -2.63 -23.83
N ILE A 16 -11.30 -3.91 -24.24
CA ILE A 16 -11.67 -5.03 -23.35
C ILE A 16 -10.70 -5.11 -22.15
N VAL A 17 -9.40 -5.07 -22.41
CA VAL A 17 -8.39 -5.08 -21.33
C VAL A 17 -8.55 -3.89 -20.42
N GLY A 18 -8.80 -2.69 -20.95
CA GLY A 18 -9.05 -1.49 -20.16
C GLY A 18 -10.27 -1.64 -19.25
N LEU A 19 -11.37 -2.18 -19.75
CA LEU A 19 -12.60 -2.44 -18.97
C LEU A 19 -12.36 -3.49 -17.88
N LEU A 20 -11.62 -4.56 -18.17
CA LEU A 20 -11.30 -5.59 -17.16
C LEU A 20 -10.45 -5.02 -16.01
N VAL A 21 -9.45 -4.19 -16.33
CA VAL A 21 -8.61 -3.53 -15.32
C VAL A 21 -9.43 -2.55 -14.49
N ALA A 22 -10.29 -1.74 -15.13
CA ALA A 22 -11.17 -0.80 -14.43
C ALA A 22 -12.13 -1.54 -13.49
N ASN A 23 -12.75 -2.63 -13.93
CA ASN A 23 -13.63 -3.44 -13.11
C ASN A 23 -12.90 -4.08 -11.91
N LYS A 24 -11.68 -4.60 -12.12
CA LYS A 24 -10.85 -5.12 -11.03
C LYS A 24 -10.55 -4.04 -9.99
N ASN A 25 -10.17 -2.85 -10.43
CA ASN A 25 -9.86 -1.74 -9.53
C ASN A 25 -11.11 -1.26 -8.77
N ASN A 26 -12.27 -1.19 -9.44
CA ASN A 26 -13.51 -0.83 -8.78
C ASN A 26 -13.88 -1.82 -7.66
N LYS A 27 -13.73 -3.12 -7.89
CA LYS A 27 -13.95 -4.14 -6.84
C LYS A 27 -13.04 -3.95 -5.62
N LEU A 28 -11.78 -3.52 -5.81
CA LEU A 28 -10.88 -3.21 -4.70
C LEU A 28 -11.35 -1.99 -3.89
N PHE A 29 -11.89 -0.99 -4.56
CA PHE A 29 -12.46 0.19 -3.88
C PHE A 29 -13.76 -0.15 -3.14
N GLU A 30 -14.65 -0.92 -3.77
CA GLU A 30 -15.94 -1.32 -3.19
C GLU A 30 -15.76 -2.23 -1.98
N SER A 31 -14.78 -3.14 -2.01
CA SER A 31 -14.45 -3.99 -0.86
C SER A 31 -13.68 -3.26 0.23
N GLY A 32 -13.26 -2.01 -0.02
CA GLY A 32 -12.42 -1.24 0.87
C GLY A 32 -10.98 -1.79 0.97
N ALA A 33 -10.55 -2.65 0.05
CA ALA A 33 -9.16 -3.12 -0.02
C ALA A 33 -8.19 -2.04 -0.50
N ALA A 34 -8.71 -0.98 -1.10
CA ALA A 34 -7.96 0.22 -1.50
C ALA A 34 -8.84 1.46 -1.31
N TYR A 35 -8.22 2.62 -1.11
CA TYR A 35 -8.94 3.89 -1.06
C TYR A 35 -8.89 4.62 -2.41
N ARG A 36 -10.06 5.11 -2.86
CA ARG A 36 -10.18 5.84 -4.14
C ARG A 36 -9.57 7.23 -4.06
N ASN A 37 -9.76 7.92 -2.95
CA ASN A 37 -9.43 9.33 -2.77
C ASN A 37 -8.10 9.53 -2.02
N ARG A 38 -7.07 8.75 -2.34
CA ARG A 38 -5.73 9.03 -1.84
C ARG A 38 -5.13 10.23 -2.56
N PRO A 39 -4.30 11.04 -1.89
CA PRO A 39 -3.48 12.05 -2.56
C PRO A 39 -2.71 11.45 -3.74
N ALA A 40 -2.51 12.24 -4.80
CA ALA A 40 -1.92 11.74 -6.05
C ALA A 40 -0.49 11.19 -5.87
N ASP A 41 0.21 11.67 -4.85
CA ASP A 41 1.61 11.37 -4.54
C ASP A 41 1.79 10.45 -3.32
N PHE A 42 0.72 9.79 -2.85
CA PHE A 42 0.77 8.93 -1.65
C PHE A 42 1.89 7.86 -1.69
N TYR A 43 2.22 7.38 -2.88
CA TYR A 43 3.23 6.37 -3.11
C TYR A 43 4.67 6.89 -3.05
N THR A 44 4.86 8.22 -3.01
CA THR A 44 6.17 8.89 -2.87
C THR A 44 6.40 9.44 -1.48
N GLN A 45 5.45 9.23 -0.57
CA GLN A 45 5.50 9.76 0.78
C GLN A 45 5.85 8.66 1.79
N MET A 46 6.48 9.05 2.89
CA MET A 46 6.61 8.21 4.07
C MET A 46 5.38 8.41 4.95
N HIS A 47 4.71 7.31 5.31
CA HIS A 47 3.52 7.34 6.15
C HIS A 47 3.91 6.90 7.56
N THR A 48 3.88 7.84 8.51
CA THR A 48 4.18 7.57 9.92
C THR A 48 2.88 7.37 10.69
N PHE A 49 2.82 6.29 11.46
CA PHE A 49 1.69 5.92 12.32
C PHE A 49 2.09 6.06 13.77
N ARG A 50 1.27 6.73 14.55
CA ARG A 50 1.35 6.79 16.01
C ARG A 50 0.23 5.91 16.57
N THR A 51 0.56 4.98 17.47
CA THR A 51 -0.38 3.96 17.95
C THR A 51 0.03 3.41 19.31
N THR A 52 -0.87 2.70 19.98
CA THR A 52 -0.60 1.91 21.17
C THR A 52 -0.23 0.45 20.87
N VAL A 53 -0.19 0.06 19.60
CA VAL A 53 0.23 -1.30 19.17
C VAL A 53 1.71 -1.49 19.51
N PRO A 54 2.06 -2.44 20.41
CA PRO A 54 3.40 -2.49 20.98
C PRO A 54 4.45 -3.15 20.08
N ASN A 55 4.02 -3.98 19.12
CA ASN A 55 4.96 -4.74 18.27
C ASN A 55 4.38 -5.09 16.90
N LEU A 56 5.27 -5.39 15.97
CA LEU A 56 4.93 -5.76 14.59
C LEU A 56 4.29 -7.15 14.45
N GLU A 57 4.43 -8.01 15.43
CA GLU A 57 3.83 -9.36 15.39
C GLU A 57 2.30 -9.28 15.48
N LEU A 58 1.79 -8.48 16.41
CA LEU A 58 0.35 -8.21 16.50
C LEU A 58 -0.17 -7.61 15.21
N LEU A 59 0.57 -6.67 14.63
CA LEU A 59 0.19 -6.04 13.38
C LEU A 59 0.19 -7.04 12.22
N LEU A 60 1.22 -7.89 12.12
CA LEU A 60 1.31 -8.93 11.08
C LEU A 60 0.10 -9.87 11.14
N ASN A 61 -0.32 -10.26 12.34
CA ASN A 61 -1.48 -11.12 12.56
C ASN A 61 -2.82 -10.42 12.23
N ALA A 62 -2.88 -9.10 12.34
CA ALA A 62 -4.06 -8.30 12.02
C ALA A 62 -4.16 -7.91 10.54
N LEU A 63 -3.08 -8.09 9.75
CA LEU A 63 -3.11 -7.83 8.32
C LEU A 63 -4.08 -8.77 7.59
N ASP A 64 -4.86 -8.24 6.65
CA ASP A 64 -5.67 -9.05 5.74
C ASP A 64 -4.77 -9.75 4.70
N GLY A 65 -4.11 -10.82 5.15
CA GLY A 65 -3.20 -11.62 4.33
C GLY A 65 -3.88 -12.21 3.10
N ARG A 66 -5.20 -12.51 3.17
CA ARG A 66 -5.96 -13.03 2.03
C ARG A 66 -6.07 -12.00 0.91
N THR A 67 -6.48 -10.79 1.23
CA THR A 67 -6.57 -9.69 0.25
C THR A 67 -5.21 -9.36 -0.33
N LEU A 68 -4.15 -9.30 0.50
CA LEU A 68 -2.78 -9.07 0.03
C LEU A 68 -2.34 -10.17 -0.95
N ALA A 69 -2.52 -11.45 -0.60
CA ALA A 69 -2.15 -12.57 -1.46
C ALA A 69 -2.92 -12.57 -2.80
N GLN A 70 -4.21 -12.24 -2.80
CA GLN A 70 -5.03 -12.12 -4.01
C GLN A 70 -4.50 -11.01 -4.97
N GLN A 71 -3.81 -10.03 -4.43
CA GLN A 71 -3.17 -8.98 -5.22
C GLN A 71 -1.70 -9.30 -5.56
N GLY A 72 -1.22 -10.49 -5.18
CA GLY A 72 0.16 -10.91 -5.39
C GLY A 72 1.15 -10.20 -4.46
N ILE A 73 0.69 -9.75 -3.29
CA ILE A 73 1.55 -9.09 -2.30
C ILE A 73 1.87 -10.08 -1.18
N THR A 74 3.14 -10.32 -0.96
CA THR A 74 3.65 -11.13 0.15
C THR A 74 4.19 -10.23 1.23
N VAL A 75 3.89 -10.53 2.49
CA VAL A 75 4.45 -9.84 3.65
C VAL A 75 5.41 -10.78 4.37
N ILE A 76 6.63 -10.33 4.58
CA ILE A 76 7.70 -11.08 5.22
C ILE A 76 8.21 -10.28 6.40
N ARG A 77 8.37 -10.91 7.56
CA ARG A 77 9.11 -10.34 8.68
C ARG A 77 10.59 -10.53 8.40
N ASP A 78 11.28 -9.45 8.10
CA ASP A 78 12.70 -9.44 7.75
C ASP A 78 13.57 -9.29 9.01
N HIS A 79 13.13 -8.44 9.93
CA HIS A 79 13.74 -8.23 11.25
C HIS A 79 12.67 -8.12 12.34
N ALA A 80 13.09 -8.05 13.61
CA ALA A 80 12.17 -7.89 14.73
C ALA A 80 11.32 -6.61 14.61
N ASP A 81 11.90 -5.57 14.02
CA ASP A 81 11.35 -4.23 13.87
C ASP A 81 10.86 -3.91 12.45
N ARG A 82 10.84 -4.89 11.51
CA ARG A 82 10.54 -4.61 10.10
C ARG A 82 9.74 -5.69 9.39
N LEU A 83 8.63 -5.27 8.76
CA LEU A 83 7.90 -6.03 7.77
C LEU A 83 8.22 -5.54 6.36
N VAL A 84 8.38 -6.46 5.43
CA VAL A 84 8.65 -6.18 4.01
C VAL A 84 7.47 -6.66 3.17
N PHE A 85 6.89 -5.76 2.39
CA PHE A 85 5.84 -6.02 1.41
C PHE A 85 6.50 -6.16 0.04
N ARG A 86 6.35 -7.33 -0.57
CA ARG A 86 6.89 -7.62 -1.91
C ARG A 86 5.76 -7.95 -2.87
N ASP A 87 5.77 -7.31 -4.00
CA ASP A 87 4.89 -7.64 -5.11
C ASP A 87 5.47 -8.80 -5.93
N ALA A 88 4.66 -9.83 -6.23
CA ALA A 88 5.08 -11.02 -6.97
C ALA A 88 5.58 -10.73 -8.40
N MET A 89 5.11 -9.64 -9.02
CA MET A 89 5.55 -9.18 -10.33
C MET A 89 6.67 -8.14 -10.26
N ASP A 90 7.23 -7.95 -9.06
CA ASP A 90 8.31 -7.00 -8.80
C ASP A 90 7.98 -5.55 -9.19
N ARG A 91 6.70 -5.16 -9.03
CA ARG A 91 6.22 -3.80 -9.36
C ARG A 91 6.57 -2.80 -8.29
N PHE A 92 6.65 -3.23 -7.01
CA PHE A 92 7.10 -2.41 -5.89
C PHE A 92 7.64 -3.28 -4.75
N THR A 93 8.39 -2.63 -3.87
CA THR A 93 8.75 -3.13 -2.54
C THR A 93 8.51 -2.00 -1.54
N ALA A 94 7.88 -2.32 -0.42
CA ALA A 94 7.66 -1.39 0.67
C ALA A 94 8.04 -2.02 2.00
N THR A 95 8.34 -1.20 3.00
CA THR A 95 8.63 -1.65 4.37
C THR A 95 7.72 -0.96 5.36
N LEU A 96 7.35 -1.66 6.41
CA LEU A 96 6.81 -1.08 7.63
C LEU A 96 7.82 -1.33 8.74
N THR A 97 8.37 -0.26 9.30
CA THR A 97 9.44 -0.32 10.30
C THR A 97 8.95 0.28 11.60
N ALA A 98 9.17 -0.41 12.73
CA ALA A 98 9.00 0.18 14.05
C ALA A 98 10.10 1.23 14.27
N LEU A 99 9.71 2.40 14.72
CA LEU A 99 10.66 3.46 15.05
C LEU A 99 11.06 3.34 16.52
N PRO A 100 12.23 3.85 16.91
CA PRO A 100 12.61 3.91 18.30
C PRO A 100 11.54 4.60 19.16
N GLU A 101 11.34 4.11 20.38
CA GLU A 101 10.46 4.75 21.34
C GLU A 101 11.00 6.13 21.69
N ASP A 102 10.09 7.11 21.79
CA ASP A 102 10.40 8.43 22.28
C ASP A 102 9.68 8.62 23.64
N PRO A 103 10.43 8.53 24.74
CA PRO A 103 9.85 8.64 26.10
C PRO A 103 9.13 9.97 26.34
N SER A 104 9.47 11.01 25.57
CA SER A 104 8.83 12.34 25.70
C SER A 104 7.37 12.35 25.24
N LEU A 105 6.95 11.36 24.47
CA LEU A 105 5.63 11.28 23.85
C LEU A 105 4.61 10.46 24.65
N GLY A 106 5.01 9.95 25.83
CA GLY A 106 4.19 9.18 26.76
C GLY A 106 4.46 7.67 26.70
N GLU A 107 4.23 6.99 27.82
CA GLU A 107 4.36 5.54 27.91
C GLU A 107 3.34 4.81 27.05
N GLY A 108 3.73 3.69 26.44
CA GLY A 108 2.85 2.83 25.65
C GLY A 108 2.52 3.36 24.26
N ILE A 109 3.20 4.41 23.79
CA ILE A 109 3.03 4.94 22.44
C ILE A 109 4.16 4.44 21.56
N SER A 110 3.79 3.79 20.47
CA SER A 110 4.71 3.28 19.45
C SER A 110 4.55 4.04 18.14
N PHE A 111 5.62 4.11 17.38
CA PHE A 111 5.65 4.73 16.06
C PHE A 111 6.08 3.72 15.01
N TYR A 112 5.40 3.73 13.88
CA TYR A 112 5.72 2.88 12.74
C TYR A 112 5.77 3.74 11.47
N ARG A 113 6.66 3.36 10.54
CA ARG A 113 6.80 4.06 9.28
C ARG A 113 6.65 3.10 8.10
N PHE A 114 5.67 3.37 7.26
CA PHE A 114 5.52 2.71 5.98
C PHE A 114 6.26 3.51 4.91
N THR A 115 7.19 2.86 4.21
CA THR A 115 8.04 3.47 3.18
C THR A 115 7.99 2.62 1.93
N VAL A 116 7.77 3.23 0.76
CA VAL A 116 7.93 2.56 -0.53
C VAL A 116 9.40 2.67 -0.94
N ASN A 117 10.11 1.54 -0.95
CA ASN A 117 11.55 1.50 -1.18
C ASN A 117 11.91 1.42 -2.67
N ARG A 118 11.05 0.74 -3.45
CA ARG A 118 11.23 0.58 -4.88
C ARG A 118 9.87 0.53 -5.57
N VAL A 119 9.78 1.15 -6.76
CA VAL A 119 8.59 1.12 -7.57
C VAL A 119 8.94 1.09 -9.05
N LYS A 120 8.22 0.29 -9.83
CA LYS A 120 8.41 0.18 -11.27
C LYS A 120 7.82 1.38 -11.99
N THR A 121 8.63 1.97 -12.85
CA THR A 121 8.24 3.10 -13.70
C THR A 121 8.25 2.70 -15.18
N LYS A 122 7.51 3.45 -15.99
CA LYS A 122 7.56 3.42 -17.44
C LYS A 122 7.58 4.87 -17.95
N ASN A 123 8.62 5.23 -18.70
CA ASN A 123 8.82 6.62 -19.18
C ASN A 123 8.80 7.64 -18.03
N GLY A 124 9.47 7.34 -16.91
CA GLY A 124 9.52 8.22 -15.73
C GLY A 124 8.24 8.27 -14.89
N THR A 125 7.17 7.60 -15.32
CA THR A 125 5.88 7.55 -14.60
C THR A 125 5.67 6.20 -13.94
N ILE A 126 5.22 6.20 -12.69
CA ILE A 126 4.88 4.97 -11.97
C ILE A 126 3.69 4.30 -12.64
N ILE A 127 3.84 3.01 -12.93
CA ILE A 127 2.77 2.25 -13.59
C ILE A 127 1.56 2.09 -12.67
N LEU A 128 0.35 2.17 -13.26
CA LEU A 128 -0.92 2.12 -12.53
C LEU A 128 -1.05 0.88 -11.62
N SER A 129 -0.58 -0.27 -12.08
CA SER A 129 -0.63 -1.51 -11.29
C SER A 129 0.28 -1.47 -10.06
N ALA A 130 1.42 -0.76 -10.10
CA ALA A 130 2.26 -0.54 -8.94
C ALA A 130 1.57 0.41 -7.94
N ARG A 131 0.98 1.51 -8.41
CA ARG A 131 0.19 2.41 -7.57
C ARG A 131 -0.94 1.68 -6.85
N MET A 132 -1.67 0.82 -7.57
CA MET A 132 -2.77 0.05 -6.98
C MET A 132 -2.25 -0.95 -5.94
N GLY A 133 -1.15 -1.64 -6.21
CA GLY A 133 -0.53 -2.55 -5.25
C GLY A 133 -0.08 -1.84 -3.96
N ILE A 134 0.56 -0.68 -4.08
CA ILE A 134 0.96 0.14 -2.92
C ILE A 134 -0.28 0.62 -2.15
N ASN A 135 -1.35 1.05 -2.84
CA ASN A 135 -2.59 1.46 -2.20
C ASN A 135 -3.20 0.31 -1.38
N VAL A 136 -3.25 -0.90 -1.93
CA VAL A 136 -3.73 -2.08 -1.20
C VAL A 136 -2.86 -2.39 0.02
N ALA A 137 -1.53 -2.39 -0.12
CA ALA A 137 -0.61 -2.66 0.98
C ALA A 137 -0.76 -1.63 2.11
N LEU A 138 -0.77 -0.34 1.77
CA LEU A 138 -0.94 0.74 2.73
C LEU A 138 -2.32 0.69 3.41
N THR A 139 -3.39 0.40 2.65
CA THR A 139 -4.74 0.25 3.21
C THR A 139 -4.83 -0.93 4.18
N ALA A 140 -4.16 -2.05 3.88
CA ALA A 140 -4.11 -3.19 4.80
C ALA A 140 -3.41 -2.83 6.11
N VAL A 141 -2.30 -2.08 6.05
CA VAL A 141 -1.59 -1.57 7.23
C VAL A 141 -2.48 -0.63 8.05
N GLU A 142 -3.12 0.34 7.41
CA GLU A 142 -4.04 1.28 8.07
C GLU A 142 -5.17 0.54 8.77
N LYS A 143 -5.81 -0.42 8.09
CA LYS A 143 -6.89 -1.22 8.69
C LYS A 143 -6.41 -2.09 9.85
N ALA A 144 -5.21 -2.67 9.76
CA ALA A 144 -4.64 -3.46 10.85
C ALA A 144 -4.42 -2.58 12.10
N PHE A 145 -3.89 -1.37 11.94
CA PHE A 145 -3.79 -0.42 13.05
C PHE A 145 -5.17 -0.08 13.61
N LEU A 146 -6.15 0.25 12.75
CA LEU A 146 -7.52 0.56 13.16
C LEU A 146 -8.17 -0.58 13.96
N THR A 147 -7.89 -1.82 13.59
CA THR A 147 -8.45 -3.00 14.27
C THR A 147 -7.83 -3.19 15.65
N LEU A 148 -6.52 -2.97 15.79
CA LEU A 148 -5.79 -3.20 17.03
C LEU A 148 -5.89 -2.03 18.02
N ASP A 149 -6.08 -0.83 17.51
CA ASP A 149 -6.02 0.42 18.27
C ASP A 149 -7.27 1.27 18.06
N PHE A 150 -8.43 0.66 18.21
CA PHE A 150 -9.71 1.32 17.99
C PHE A 150 -9.92 2.56 18.88
N ASN A 151 -9.50 2.51 20.14
CA ASN A 151 -9.62 3.63 21.05
C ASN A 151 -8.66 4.77 20.70
N ALA A 152 -7.47 4.44 20.21
CA ALA A 152 -6.49 5.41 19.78
C ALA A 152 -6.86 6.07 18.45
N VAL A 153 -7.53 5.35 17.57
CA VAL A 153 -8.06 5.87 16.31
C VAL A 153 -9.14 6.92 16.54
N ALA A 154 -10.02 6.74 17.52
CA ALA A 154 -10.99 7.76 17.90
C ALA A 154 -10.31 9.08 18.32
N GLN A 155 -9.07 9.03 18.75
CA GLN A 155 -8.22 10.16 19.10
C GLN A 155 -7.30 10.63 17.96
N ARG A 156 -7.43 10.11 16.75
CA ARG A 156 -6.58 10.39 15.59
C ARG A 156 -5.11 10.04 15.83
N VAL A 157 -4.83 8.85 16.22
CA VAL A 157 -3.55 8.38 16.73
C VAL A 157 -2.51 8.16 15.65
N TYR A 158 -2.85 8.06 14.39
CA TYR A 158 -1.82 8.02 13.36
C TYR A 158 -1.72 9.35 12.62
N MET A 159 -0.50 9.79 12.43
CA MET A 159 -0.18 10.94 11.61
C MET A 159 0.43 10.44 10.30
N THR A 160 0.01 11.01 9.20
CA THR A 160 0.65 10.79 7.92
C THR A 160 1.55 11.98 7.63
N ASP A 161 2.84 11.76 7.53
CA ASP A 161 3.78 12.80 7.15
C ASP A 161 3.75 13.03 5.63
N TRP A 162 2.98 14.00 5.21
CA TRP A 162 2.80 14.35 3.80
C TRP A 162 3.93 15.21 3.24
N LYS A 163 4.85 15.68 4.06
CA LYS A 163 5.90 16.62 3.65
C LYS A 163 7.18 15.91 3.20
N THR A 164 7.40 14.71 3.70
CA THR A 164 8.61 13.95 3.38
C THR A 164 8.39 13.14 2.10
N LYS A 165 9.04 13.55 1.03
CA LYS A 165 9.05 12.79 -0.23
C LYS A 165 10.17 11.75 -0.20
N THR A 166 9.84 10.51 -0.54
CA THR A 166 10.85 9.49 -0.83
C THR A 166 11.34 9.69 -2.25
N SER A 167 12.65 9.82 -2.44
CA SER A 167 13.24 9.75 -3.78
C SER A 167 13.26 8.29 -4.22
N PHE A 168 12.75 8.02 -5.42
CA PHE A 168 12.81 6.72 -6.07
C PHE A 168 13.90 6.78 -7.12
N PHE A 169 14.90 5.96 -6.98
CA PHE A 169 15.93 5.72 -7.97
C PHE A 169 15.89 4.26 -8.42
#